data_1a524fea6af943ad54c768536647d88c
#
_entry.id   1a524fea6af943ad54c768536647d88c
#
_cell.length_a   1.000
_cell.length_b   1.000
_cell.length_c   1.000
_cell.angle_alpha   90.00
_cell.angle_beta   90.00
_cell.angle_gamma   90.00
#
_symmetry.space_group_name_H-M   'P 1'
#
loop_
_entity.id
_entity.type
_entity.pdbx_description
1 polymer ?
#
loop_
_entity_poly.entity_id
_entity_poly.type
_entity_poly.pdbx_seq_one_letter_code
_entity_poly.pdbx_strand_id
1 'polypeptide(L)'
;MNIQLQHGVFSCIANESLIFLDSNKMKYFQLDGKKTQILINYCENTEDRENSDKKTFKLLNNLEENSLLKFVDNFDSSLCRKNFFSKVIPKPENSIYPLTFFNRDNLKFKDFLTVLGVNSYVRFKFKFYSNPLKVKDSNRKFNNFDEQRLVKIIGLYNSALVFTPWRGINKCLLKSMALKYFLNLNGFNTDLIIGVRANPFFAHAWLQIDNVVLNDDIDKVGDYQPIMRIR
;
A
#
# COMPACT_ATOMS: atom_id res chain seq x y z
N MET A 1 -23.07 -20.10 -4.07
CA MET A 1 -22.88 -18.67 -3.71
C MET A 1 -21.46 -18.25 -4.05
N ASN A 2 -21.26 -17.07 -4.65
CA ASN A 2 -19.94 -16.51 -4.91
C ASN A 2 -19.61 -15.43 -3.89
N ILE A 3 -18.32 -15.20 -3.67
CA ILE A 3 -17.82 -14.15 -2.76
C ILE A 3 -16.94 -13.17 -3.52
N GLN A 4 -17.02 -11.89 -3.11
CA GLN A 4 -16.21 -10.81 -3.66
C GLN A 4 -15.71 -9.93 -2.52
N LEU A 5 -14.51 -9.37 -2.63
CA LEU A 5 -14.03 -8.36 -1.68
C LEU A 5 -14.96 -7.11 -1.72
N GLN A 6 -15.20 -6.53 -0.55
CA GLN A 6 -15.88 -5.25 -0.45
C GLN A 6 -15.05 -4.14 -1.11
N HIS A 7 -15.72 -3.09 -1.55
CA HIS A 7 -15.04 -1.93 -2.13
C HIS A 7 -14.07 -1.29 -1.13
N GLY A 8 -12.82 -1.11 -1.55
CA GLY A 8 -11.77 -0.57 -0.68
C GLY A 8 -11.09 -1.62 0.21
N VAL A 9 -11.46 -2.91 0.09
CA VAL A 9 -10.75 -4.00 0.74
C VAL A 9 -9.77 -4.63 -0.23
N PHE A 10 -8.55 -4.85 0.25
CA PHE A 10 -7.45 -5.50 -0.48
C PHE A 10 -7.01 -6.72 0.30
N SER A 11 -6.43 -7.71 -0.38
CA SER A 11 -5.92 -8.91 0.28
C SER A 11 -4.63 -9.41 -0.34
N CYS A 12 -3.82 -10.09 0.47
CA CYS A 12 -2.66 -10.83 0.01
C CYS A 12 -2.37 -12.01 0.96
N ILE A 13 -1.61 -12.99 0.47
CA ILE A 13 -1.08 -14.07 1.31
C ILE A 13 0.34 -13.69 1.71
N ALA A 14 0.60 -13.69 3.02
CA ALA A 14 1.92 -13.50 3.62
C ALA A 14 2.16 -14.61 4.65
N ASN A 15 3.24 -15.39 4.48
CA ASN A 15 3.60 -16.51 5.36
C ASN A 15 2.38 -17.42 5.71
N GLU A 16 1.71 -17.95 4.69
CA GLU A 16 0.53 -18.82 4.77
C GLU A 16 -0.73 -18.19 5.38
N SER A 17 -0.65 -16.96 5.85
CA SER A 17 -1.78 -16.21 6.39
C SER A 17 -2.38 -15.30 5.32
N LEU A 18 -3.71 -15.29 5.19
CA LEU A 18 -4.40 -14.31 4.37
C LEU A 18 -4.64 -13.04 5.19
N ILE A 19 -4.15 -11.93 4.67
CA ILE A 19 -4.28 -10.63 5.30
C ILE A 19 -5.20 -9.76 4.45
N PHE A 20 -6.16 -9.10 5.09
CA PHE A 20 -7.02 -8.09 4.48
C PHE A 20 -6.64 -6.71 4.99
N LEU A 21 -6.71 -5.72 4.12
CA LEU A 21 -6.63 -4.30 4.44
C LEU A 21 -7.95 -3.63 4.02
N ASP A 22 -8.72 -3.16 4.99
CA ASP A 22 -9.80 -2.20 4.73
C ASP A 22 -9.19 -0.79 4.68
N SER A 23 -9.02 -0.27 3.46
CA SER A 23 -8.40 1.04 3.22
C SER A 23 -9.28 2.22 3.66
N ASN A 24 -10.59 2.01 3.81
CA ASN A 24 -11.51 3.05 4.27
C ASN A 24 -11.39 3.26 5.78
N LYS A 25 -11.23 2.16 6.53
CA LYS A 25 -11.08 2.18 8.00
C LYS A 25 -9.63 2.14 8.45
N MET A 26 -8.68 1.91 7.54
CA MET A 26 -7.25 1.69 7.82
C MET A 26 -7.03 0.57 8.85
N LYS A 27 -7.77 -0.53 8.69
CA LYS A 27 -7.73 -1.70 9.56
C LYS A 27 -7.25 -2.94 8.83
N TYR A 28 -6.49 -3.75 9.53
CA TYR A 28 -6.00 -5.03 9.04
C TYR A 28 -6.72 -6.17 9.75
N PHE A 29 -6.99 -7.24 9.00
CA PHE A 29 -7.53 -8.49 9.51
C PHE A 29 -6.66 -9.62 8.99
N GLN A 30 -6.33 -10.57 9.86
CA GLN A 30 -5.49 -11.71 9.50
C GLN A 30 -6.27 -13.01 9.76
N LEU A 31 -6.28 -13.88 8.76
CA LEU A 31 -6.66 -15.29 8.91
C LEU A 31 -5.41 -16.13 9.08
N ASP A 32 -5.45 -17.05 10.03
CA ASP A 32 -4.41 -18.07 10.20
C ASP A 32 -4.38 -19.03 8.99
N GLY A 33 -3.30 -19.82 8.87
CA GLY A 33 -3.10 -20.70 7.74
C GLY A 33 -4.25 -21.72 7.54
N LYS A 34 -4.87 -22.22 8.63
CA LYS A 34 -6.01 -23.16 8.53
C LYS A 34 -7.24 -22.50 7.91
N LYS A 35 -7.59 -21.29 8.38
CA LYS A 35 -8.73 -20.54 7.82
C LYS A 35 -8.44 -20.04 6.41
N THR A 36 -7.18 -19.67 6.14
CA THR A 36 -6.71 -19.31 4.79
C THR A 36 -6.93 -20.46 3.82
N GLN A 37 -6.55 -21.68 4.19
CA GLN A 37 -6.74 -22.85 3.34
C GLN A 37 -8.23 -23.18 3.09
N ILE A 38 -9.09 -23.02 4.10
CA ILE A 38 -10.55 -23.17 3.94
C ILE A 38 -11.07 -22.20 2.88
N LEU A 39 -10.64 -20.94 2.92
CA LEU A 39 -11.08 -19.92 1.96
C LEU A 39 -10.53 -20.18 0.55
N ILE A 40 -9.27 -20.62 0.42
CA ILE A 40 -8.68 -21.01 -0.86
C ILE A 40 -9.46 -22.18 -1.47
N ASN A 41 -9.68 -23.24 -0.70
CA ASN A 41 -10.45 -24.41 -1.15
C ASN A 41 -11.87 -24.01 -1.60
N TYR A 42 -12.54 -23.13 -0.85
CA TYR A 42 -13.85 -22.63 -1.24
C TYR A 42 -13.81 -21.85 -2.56
N CYS A 43 -12.74 -21.10 -2.83
CA CYS A 43 -12.57 -20.37 -4.09
C CYS A 43 -12.22 -21.28 -5.27
N GLU A 44 -11.54 -22.38 -5.04
CA GLU A 44 -11.06 -23.32 -6.08
C GLU A 44 -12.09 -24.39 -6.45
N ASN A 45 -12.83 -24.92 -5.47
CA ASN A 45 -13.79 -26.01 -5.67
C ASN A 45 -15.19 -25.44 -5.94
N THR A 46 -15.54 -25.33 -7.20
CA THR A 46 -16.86 -24.81 -7.63
C THR A 46 -18.00 -25.80 -7.43
N GLU A 47 -17.72 -27.12 -7.52
CA GLU A 47 -18.73 -28.19 -7.47
C GLU A 47 -19.20 -28.49 -6.03
N ASP A 48 -18.35 -28.28 -5.03
CA ASP A 48 -18.64 -28.58 -3.63
C ASP A 48 -19.16 -27.40 -2.81
N ARG A 49 -19.40 -26.23 -3.42
CA ARG A 49 -19.84 -25.04 -2.67
C ARG A 49 -21.22 -25.22 -2.01
N GLU A 50 -22.09 -26.00 -2.60
CA GLU A 50 -23.41 -26.29 -2.02
C GLU A 50 -23.33 -27.25 -0.82
N ASN A 51 -22.28 -28.07 -0.78
CA ASN A 51 -21.98 -29.01 0.31
C ASN A 51 -20.91 -28.48 1.29
N SER A 52 -20.64 -27.17 1.25
CA SER A 52 -19.65 -26.55 2.15
C SER A 52 -20.00 -26.84 3.60
N ASP A 53 -18.99 -27.21 4.39
CA ASP A 53 -19.18 -27.57 5.79
C ASP A 53 -19.60 -26.35 6.64
N LYS A 54 -20.17 -26.59 7.81
CA LYS A 54 -20.64 -25.58 8.76
C LYS A 54 -19.50 -24.61 9.17
N LYS A 55 -18.24 -25.05 9.14
CA LYS A 55 -17.08 -24.22 9.47
C LYS A 55 -16.78 -23.20 8.40
N THR A 56 -16.89 -23.58 7.13
CA THR A 56 -16.72 -22.69 5.97
C THR A 56 -17.78 -21.59 5.98
N PHE A 57 -19.06 -21.94 6.15
CA PHE A 57 -20.13 -20.94 6.26
C PHE A 57 -19.93 -19.98 7.43
N LYS A 58 -19.55 -20.49 8.61
CA LYS A 58 -19.25 -19.64 9.76
C LYS A 58 -18.10 -18.66 9.49
N LEU A 59 -17.06 -19.10 8.79
CA LEU A 59 -15.93 -18.23 8.39
C LEU A 59 -16.40 -17.15 7.42
N LEU A 60 -17.14 -17.50 6.38
CA LEU A 60 -17.63 -16.57 5.36
C LEU A 60 -18.57 -15.53 5.95
N ASN A 61 -19.53 -15.93 6.81
CA ASN A 61 -20.42 -15.00 7.50
C ASN A 61 -19.64 -14.03 8.41
N ASN A 62 -18.64 -14.52 9.14
CA ASN A 62 -17.80 -13.65 9.96
C ASN A 62 -17.04 -12.59 9.13
N LEU A 63 -16.55 -12.97 7.95
CA LEU A 63 -15.86 -12.04 7.04
C LEU A 63 -16.84 -11.02 6.44
N GLU A 64 -18.08 -11.43 6.15
CA GLU A 64 -19.13 -10.52 5.69
C GLU A 64 -19.57 -9.53 6.80
N GLU A 65 -19.81 -10.00 8.01
CA GLU A 65 -20.13 -9.17 9.19
C GLU A 65 -19.06 -8.11 9.44
N ASN A 66 -17.79 -8.45 9.21
CA ASN A 66 -16.66 -7.51 9.28
C ASN A 66 -16.52 -6.62 8.03
N SER A 67 -17.44 -6.70 7.07
CA SER A 67 -17.42 -5.94 5.82
C SER A 67 -16.15 -6.17 4.97
N LEU A 68 -15.58 -7.35 5.02
CA LEU A 68 -14.40 -7.71 4.23
C LEU A 68 -14.78 -8.31 2.87
N LEU A 69 -15.87 -9.05 2.83
CA LEU A 69 -16.42 -9.63 1.62
C LEU A 69 -17.93 -9.37 1.52
N LYS A 70 -18.49 -9.67 0.36
CA LYS A 70 -19.93 -9.72 0.12
C LYS A 70 -20.27 -10.96 -0.72
N PHE A 71 -21.42 -11.51 -0.51
CA PHE A 71 -21.98 -12.53 -1.38
C PHE A 71 -22.55 -11.91 -2.66
N VAL A 72 -22.39 -12.61 -3.78
CA VAL A 72 -22.88 -12.19 -5.10
C VAL A 72 -23.49 -13.38 -5.84
N ASP A 73 -24.58 -13.13 -6.59
CA ASP A 73 -25.32 -14.18 -7.26
C ASP A 73 -24.71 -14.58 -8.62
N ASN A 74 -23.83 -13.75 -9.21
CA ASN A 74 -23.23 -14.03 -10.52
C ASN A 74 -22.18 -15.14 -10.46
N PHE A 75 -22.36 -16.13 -11.33
CA PHE A 75 -21.58 -17.36 -11.40
C PHE A 75 -20.34 -17.20 -12.29
N ASP A 76 -19.27 -16.58 -11.78
CA ASP A 76 -17.96 -16.66 -12.42
C ASP A 76 -16.92 -17.10 -11.38
N SER A 77 -16.61 -18.40 -11.41
CA SER A 77 -15.65 -19.02 -10.45
C SER A 77 -14.24 -18.43 -10.59
N SER A 78 -13.87 -17.96 -11.79
CA SER A 78 -12.58 -17.33 -12.03
C SER A 78 -12.42 -16.00 -11.29
N LEU A 79 -13.54 -15.33 -10.97
CA LEU A 79 -13.57 -14.07 -10.23
C LEU A 79 -13.18 -14.24 -8.75
N CYS A 80 -13.50 -15.35 -8.10
CA CYS A 80 -13.15 -15.59 -6.71
C CYS A 80 -11.62 -15.54 -6.53
N ARG A 81 -10.89 -16.34 -7.28
CA ARG A 81 -9.43 -16.38 -7.21
C ARG A 81 -8.78 -15.07 -7.64
N LYS A 82 -9.24 -14.46 -8.74
CA LYS A 82 -8.75 -13.16 -9.20
C LYS A 82 -8.99 -12.06 -8.19
N ASN A 83 -10.12 -12.02 -7.54
CA ASN A 83 -10.45 -10.96 -6.59
C ASN A 83 -9.62 -11.03 -5.31
N PHE A 84 -9.32 -12.25 -4.81
CA PHE A 84 -8.60 -12.43 -3.55
C PHE A 84 -7.08 -12.49 -3.71
N PHE A 85 -6.55 -12.94 -4.88
CA PHE A 85 -5.15 -13.35 -4.98
C PHE A 85 -4.39 -12.77 -6.18
N SER A 86 -5.01 -11.95 -7.06
CA SER A 86 -4.46 -11.71 -8.40
C SER A 86 -3.86 -10.33 -8.67
N LYS A 87 -3.86 -9.40 -7.74
CA LYS A 87 -3.14 -8.13 -7.98
C LYS A 87 -1.66 -8.32 -7.73
N VAL A 88 -0.94 -8.77 -8.75
CA VAL A 88 0.53 -8.80 -8.71
C VAL A 88 1.03 -7.35 -8.68
N ILE A 89 1.44 -6.92 -7.51
CA ILE A 89 2.20 -5.68 -7.35
C ILE A 89 3.66 -6.05 -7.54
N PRO A 90 4.42 -5.38 -8.43
CA PRO A 90 5.83 -5.69 -8.66
C PRO A 90 6.60 -5.64 -7.34
N LYS A 91 7.35 -6.70 -7.06
CA LYS A 91 8.30 -6.70 -5.95
C LYS A 91 9.47 -5.79 -6.31
N PRO A 92 10.00 -5.03 -5.35
CA PRO A 92 11.18 -4.24 -5.60
C PRO A 92 12.41 -5.13 -5.79
N GLU A 93 13.32 -4.70 -6.67
CA GLU A 93 14.59 -5.38 -6.97
C GLU A 93 15.78 -4.52 -6.56
N ASN A 94 15.59 -3.21 -6.52
CA ASN A 94 16.64 -2.24 -6.23
C ASN A 94 16.13 -1.12 -5.32
N SER A 95 17.07 -0.39 -4.72
CA SER A 95 16.77 0.83 -3.96
C SER A 95 17.80 1.92 -4.25
N ILE A 96 17.31 3.15 -4.38
CA ILE A 96 18.16 4.35 -4.46
C ILE A 96 18.30 5.06 -3.09
N TYR A 97 17.74 4.49 -2.03
CA TYR A 97 17.68 5.11 -0.71
C TYR A 97 19.04 5.53 -0.16
N PRO A 98 20.13 4.74 -0.28
CA PRO A 98 21.45 5.17 0.21
C PRO A 98 22.02 6.37 -0.55
N LEU A 99 21.58 6.63 -1.79
CA LEU A 99 22.07 7.71 -2.64
C LEU A 99 21.38 9.05 -2.35
N THR A 100 20.34 9.05 -1.53
CA THR A 100 19.51 10.25 -1.27
C THR A 100 20.02 11.09 -0.08
N PHE A 101 21.35 11.18 0.11
CA PHE A 101 21.93 11.92 1.21
C PHE A 101 21.82 13.45 1.04
N PHE A 102 21.81 14.10 2.19
CA PHE A 102 21.66 15.54 2.38
C PHE A 102 22.59 16.36 1.48
N ASN A 103 22.02 17.23 0.66
CA ASN A 103 22.76 18.32 0.05
C ASN A 103 22.19 19.66 0.57
N ARG A 104 22.86 20.24 1.57
CA ARG A 104 22.44 21.50 2.19
C ARG A 104 22.68 22.72 1.29
N ASP A 105 23.65 22.62 0.39
CA ASP A 105 24.18 23.77 -0.36
C ASP A 105 23.18 24.32 -1.40
N ASN A 106 22.15 23.57 -1.71
CA ASN A 106 21.14 23.95 -2.71
C ASN A 106 19.71 24.11 -2.15
N LEU A 107 19.54 24.11 -0.80
CA LEU A 107 18.22 24.24 -0.20
C LEU A 107 17.73 25.68 -0.25
N LYS A 108 16.73 25.96 -1.08
CA LYS A 108 16.07 27.26 -1.15
C LYS A 108 14.92 27.34 -0.13
N PHE A 109 14.65 28.54 0.38
CA PHE A 109 13.54 28.79 1.31
C PHE A 109 12.18 28.30 0.75
N LYS A 110 11.98 28.42 -0.56
CA LYS A 110 10.81 27.89 -1.27
C LYS A 110 10.66 26.38 -1.09
N ASP A 111 11.75 25.63 -1.17
CA ASP A 111 11.71 24.18 -1.06
C ASP A 111 11.33 23.77 0.36
N PHE A 112 11.87 24.45 1.37
CA PHE A 112 11.47 24.28 2.76
C PHE A 112 9.97 24.53 2.97
N LEU A 113 9.43 25.65 2.47
CA LEU A 113 7.99 25.95 2.55
C LEU A 113 7.15 24.89 1.85
N THR A 114 7.59 24.39 0.69
CA THR A 114 6.88 23.33 -0.04
C THR A 114 6.84 22.03 0.76
N VAL A 115 7.97 21.61 1.34
CA VAL A 115 8.04 20.41 2.18
C VAL A 115 7.19 20.56 3.43
N LEU A 116 7.22 21.72 4.08
CA LEU A 116 6.38 22.05 5.23
C LEU A 116 4.89 21.96 4.86
N GLY A 117 4.50 22.58 3.75
CA GLY A 117 3.11 22.58 3.26
C GLY A 117 2.59 21.18 2.92
N VAL A 118 3.38 20.40 2.20
CA VAL A 118 2.99 19.02 1.83
C VAL A 118 2.83 18.13 3.06
N ASN A 119 3.75 18.20 4.02
CA ASN A 119 3.64 17.40 5.25
C ASN A 119 2.44 17.83 6.10
N SER A 120 2.15 19.13 6.20
CA SER A 120 0.96 19.66 6.89
C SER A 120 -0.32 19.17 6.21
N TYR A 121 -0.39 19.27 4.88
CA TYR A 121 -1.52 18.80 4.09
C TYR A 121 -1.82 17.31 4.28
N VAL A 122 -0.79 16.45 4.21
CA VAL A 122 -0.96 15.01 4.40
C VAL A 122 -1.51 14.72 5.79
N ARG A 123 -0.99 15.37 6.85
CA ARG A 123 -1.49 15.20 8.22
C ARG A 123 -2.92 15.66 8.38
N PHE A 124 -3.26 16.82 7.83
CA PHE A 124 -4.62 17.31 7.80
C PHE A 124 -5.55 16.30 7.11
N LYS A 125 -5.12 15.77 5.97
CA LYS A 125 -5.88 14.79 5.20
C LYS A 125 -6.15 13.52 6.00
N PHE A 126 -5.14 12.97 6.69
CA PHE A 126 -5.29 11.77 7.53
C PHE A 126 -6.13 12.01 8.80
N LYS A 127 -6.25 13.26 9.24
CA LYS A 127 -7.06 13.61 10.42
C LYS A 127 -8.53 13.84 10.09
N PHE A 128 -8.82 14.40 8.92
CA PHE A 128 -10.15 14.93 8.63
C PHE A 128 -10.88 14.25 7.46
N TYR A 129 -10.19 13.46 6.64
CA TYR A 129 -10.81 12.80 5.48
C TYR A 129 -11.11 11.33 5.78
N SER A 130 -12.29 10.87 5.38
CA SER A 130 -12.71 9.47 5.51
C SER A 130 -11.89 8.51 4.64
N ASN A 131 -11.35 8.98 3.52
CA ASN A 131 -10.46 8.20 2.66
C ASN A 131 -9.17 8.97 2.38
N PRO A 132 -8.19 8.94 3.31
CA PRO A 132 -6.96 9.70 3.20
C PRO A 132 -6.01 9.17 2.11
N LEU A 133 -6.18 7.93 1.67
CA LEU A 133 -5.33 7.30 0.66
C LEU A 133 -5.69 7.71 -0.78
N LYS A 134 -6.85 8.30 -1.01
CA LYS A 134 -7.26 8.76 -2.34
C LYS A 134 -6.36 9.91 -2.80
N VAL A 135 -5.49 9.64 -3.76
CA VAL A 135 -4.66 10.64 -4.44
C VAL A 135 -5.37 11.03 -5.73
N LYS A 136 -5.42 12.32 -6.06
CA LYS A 136 -5.84 12.74 -7.39
C LYS A 136 -4.72 12.37 -8.37
N ASP A 137 -5.06 11.57 -9.37
CA ASP A 137 -4.13 11.32 -10.46
C ASP A 137 -3.77 12.66 -11.11
N SER A 138 -2.50 12.96 -11.13
CA SER A 138 -2.04 14.07 -11.95
C SER A 138 -2.00 13.55 -13.40
N ASN A 139 -2.91 14.04 -14.26
CA ASN A 139 -2.90 13.75 -15.70
C ASN A 139 -1.66 14.32 -16.43
N ARG A 140 -0.59 14.61 -15.69
CA ARG A 140 0.67 15.04 -16.28
C ARG A 140 1.35 13.84 -16.89
N LYS A 141 1.54 13.87 -18.21
CA LYS A 141 2.46 12.95 -18.90
C LYS A 141 3.85 13.22 -18.36
N PHE A 142 4.38 12.26 -17.61
CA PHE A 142 5.75 12.34 -17.09
C PHE A 142 6.68 11.83 -18.18
N ASN A 143 7.57 12.71 -18.62
CA ASN A 143 8.62 12.40 -19.58
C ASN A 143 9.75 11.68 -18.85
N ASN A 144 10.42 10.81 -19.56
CA ASN A 144 11.65 10.06 -19.26
C ASN A 144 12.13 10.07 -17.80
N PHE A 145 12.25 8.89 -17.23
CA PHE A 145 12.83 8.64 -15.91
C PHE A 145 14.27 9.17 -15.86
N ASP A 146 14.46 10.30 -15.18
CA ASP A 146 15.79 10.88 -14.90
C ASP A 146 16.13 10.57 -13.44
N GLU A 147 16.91 9.51 -13.25
CA GLU A 147 17.33 9.02 -11.94
C GLU A 147 18.14 10.06 -11.17
N GLN A 148 19.07 10.75 -11.84
CA GLN A 148 19.93 11.75 -11.18
C GLN A 148 19.10 12.92 -10.65
N ARG A 149 18.13 13.38 -11.42
CA ARG A 149 17.19 14.42 -11.02
C ARG A 149 16.30 13.93 -9.86
N LEU A 150 15.83 12.67 -9.92
CA LEU A 150 15.01 12.08 -8.86
C LEU A 150 15.79 12.01 -7.53
N VAL A 151 17.00 11.46 -7.55
CA VAL A 151 17.89 11.39 -6.37
C VAL A 151 18.12 12.78 -5.77
N LYS A 152 18.40 13.78 -6.62
CA LYS A 152 18.60 15.17 -6.17
C LYS A 152 17.35 15.74 -5.49
N ILE A 153 16.15 15.49 -6.04
CA ILE A 153 14.88 16.00 -5.49
C ILE A 153 14.53 15.30 -4.18
N ILE A 154 14.76 13.98 -4.06
CA ILE A 154 14.56 13.26 -2.80
C ILE A 154 15.56 13.75 -1.73
N GLY A 155 16.82 13.96 -2.10
CA GLY A 155 17.82 14.54 -1.20
C GLY A 155 17.42 15.91 -0.68
N LEU A 156 16.88 16.77 -1.56
CA LEU A 156 16.36 18.08 -1.19
C LEU A 156 15.16 17.98 -0.22
N TYR A 157 14.22 17.07 -0.49
CA TYR A 157 13.11 16.79 0.43
C TYR A 157 13.61 16.38 1.81
N ASN A 158 14.53 15.42 1.88
CA ASN A 158 15.11 14.92 3.13
C ASN A 158 15.84 16.01 3.88
N SER A 159 16.60 16.88 3.18
CA SER A 159 17.30 18.02 3.77
C SER A 159 16.33 19.05 4.38
N ALA A 160 15.26 19.38 3.66
CA ALA A 160 14.24 20.29 4.16
C ALA A 160 13.45 19.70 5.35
N LEU A 161 13.17 18.39 5.32
CA LEU A 161 12.42 17.68 6.38
C LEU A 161 13.10 17.78 7.75
N VAL A 162 14.44 17.85 7.80
CA VAL A 162 15.21 17.98 9.05
C VAL A 162 14.82 19.23 9.83
N PHE A 163 14.45 20.31 9.15
CA PHE A 163 14.08 21.60 9.75
C PHE A 163 12.58 21.68 10.08
N THR A 164 11.80 20.63 9.80
CA THR A 164 10.37 20.60 10.10
C THR A 164 10.10 19.96 11.46
N PRO A 165 8.97 20.26 12.12
CA PRO A 165 8.56 19.62 13.38
C PRO A 165 8.23 18.11 13.21
N TRP A 166 8.29 17.60 11.99
CA TRP A 166 8.02 16.20 11.68
C TRP A 166 9.27 15.32 11.56
N ARG A 167 10.44 15.88 11.79
CA ARG A 167 11.66 15.10 11.97
C ARG A 167 11.43 14.06 13.08
N GLY A 168 11.71 12.82 12.86
CA GLY A 168 11.59 11.76 13.88
C GLY A 168 10.21 11.14 14.07
N ILE A 169 9.16 11.56 13.34
CA ILE A 169 7.88 10.87 13.38
C ILE A 169 7.98 9.56 12.61
N ASN A 170 7.90 8.48 13.35
CA ASN A 170 8.05 7.11 12.82
C ASN A 170 6.73 6.56 12.26
N LYS A 171 6.16 7.27 11.27
CA LYS A 171 4.94 6.87 10.56
C LYS A 171 5.27 6.72 9.08
N CYS A 172 5.68 5.52 8.67
CA CYS A 172 6.09 5.21 7.29
C CYS A 172 5.06 5.68 6.25
N LEU A 173 3.78 5.41 6.48
CA LEU A 173 2.71 5.80 5.57
C LEU A 173 2.62 7.33 5.37
N LEU A 174 2.68 8.12 6.45
CA LEU A 174 2.63 9.58 6.33
C LEU A 174 3.86 10.14 5.63
N LYS A 175 5.05 9.61 5.92
CA LYS A 175 6.30 10.01 5.28
C LYS A 175 6.27 9.71 3.78
N SER A 176 5.91 8.49 3.42
CA SER A 176 5.84 8.07 2.03
C SER A 176 4.78 8.84 1.26
N MET A 177 3.61 9.08 1.86
CA MET A 177 2.56 9.89 1.24
C MET A 177 3.02 11.34 1.01
N ALA A 178 3.67 11.96 1.99
CA ALA A 178 4.17 13.33 1.85
C ALA A 178 5.26 13.42 0.77
N LEU A 179 6.19 12.48 0.73
CA LEU A 179 7.18 12.41 -0.33
C LEU A 179 6.53 12.19 -1.71
N LYS A 180 5.50 11.33 -1.81
CA LYS A 180 4.73 11.14 -3.05
C LYS A 180 4.15 12.48 -3.56
N TYR A 181 3.49 13.24 -2.69
CA TYR A 181 2.94 14.54 -3.08
C TYR A 181 4.05 15.52 -3.52
N PHE A 182 5.17 15.54 -2.81
CA PHE A 182 6.31 16.39 -3.16
C PHE A 182 6.90 16.00 -4.53
N LEU A 183 7.06 14.70 -4.79
CA LEU A 183 7.56 14.19 -6.08
C LEU A 183 6.58 14.50 -7.22
N ASN A 184 5.28 14.36 -6.98
CA ASN A 184 4.25 14.72 -7.97
C ASN A 184 4.31 16.22 -8.34
N LEU A 185 4.54 17.12 -7.37
CA LEU A 185 4.73 18.55 -7.63
C LEU A 185 5.97 18.82 -8.49
N ASN A 186 6.99 17.97 -8.38
CA ASN A 186 8.24 18.06 -9.14
C ASN A 186 8.21 17.26 -10.45
N GLY A 187 7.06 16.70 -10.85
CA GLY A 187 6.87 16.03 -12.12
C GLY A 187 7.23 14.55 -12.12
N PHE A 188 7.34 13.90 -10.97
CA PHE A 188 7.54 12.44 -10.87
C PHE A 188 6.25 11.75 -10.45
N ASN A 189 5.86 10.72 -11.20
CA ASN A 189 4.78 9.83 -10.81
C ASN A 189 5.36 8.61 -10.11
N THR A 190 4.95 8.38 -8.87
CA THR A 190 5.45 7.30 -8.04
C THR A 190 4.30 6.46 -7.52
N ASP A 191 4.54 5.19 -7.29
CA ASP A 191 3.60 4.32 -6.62
C ASP A 191 3.86 4.31 -5.12
N LEU A 192 2.81 4.53 -4.33
CA LEU A 192 2.86 4.26 -2.91
C LEU A 192 2.41 2.81 -2.69
N ILE A 193 3.30 2.00 -2.14
CA ILE A 193 3.03 0.61 -1.82
C ILE A 193 2.80 0.48 -0.33
N ILE A 194 1.78 -0.29 0.03
CA ILE A 194 1.58 -0.78 1.39
C ILE A 194 1.86 -2.27 1.34
N GLY A 195 2.77 -2.73 2.19
CA GLY A 195 3.12 -4.13 2.36
C GLY A 195 2.85 -4.59 3.78
N VAL A 196 2.66 -5.89 3.93
CA VAL A 196 2.40 -6.56 5.21
C VAL A 196 3.29 -7.77 5.38
N ARG A 197 3.60 -8.09 6.63
CA ARG A 197 4.27 -9.31 7.05
C ARG A 197 3.43 -9.97 8.14
N ALA A 198 3.26 -11.28 8.08
CA ALA A 198 2.65 -12.07 9.15
C ALA A 198 3.73 -12.61 10.10
N ASN A 199 3.35 -12.90 11.34
CA ASN A 199 4.12 -13.65 12.34
C ASN A 199 5.54 -13.14 12.62
N PRO A 200 5.71 -12.04 13.36
CA PRO A 200 4.68 -11.17 13.90
C PRO A 200 4.11 -10.24 12.82
N PHE A 201 2.87 -9.79 13.01
CA PHE A 201 2.24 -8.88 12.08
C PHE A 201 2.89 -7.50 12.11
N PHE A 202 3.32 -7.06 10.93
CA PHE A 202 3.76 -5.69 10.67
C PHE A 202 3.21 -5.18 9.35
N ALA A 203 2.96 -3.89 9.29
CA ALA A 203 2.62 -3.19 8.07
C ALA A 203 3.63 -2.08 7.80
N HIS A 204 4.03 -1.91 6.55
CA HIS A 204 4.98 -0.90 6.12
C HIS A 204 4.51 -0.22 4.85
N ALA A 205 4.99 1.00 4.60
CA ALA A 205 4.65 1.76 3.40
C ALA A 205 5.90 2.44 2.84
N TRP A 206 6.09 2.30 1.52
CA TRP A 206 7.21 2.88 0.80
C TRP A 206 6.77 3.43 -0.56
N LEU A 207 7.65 4.18 -1.21
CA LEU A 207 7.48 4.61 -2.59
C LEU A 207 8.36 3.79 -3.51
N GLN A 208 7.82 3.48 -4.70
CA GLN A 208 8.61 2.88 -5.77
C GLN A 208 8.21 3.44 -7.14
N ILE A 209 9.14 3.38 -8.07
CA ILE A 209 8.91 3.52 -9.51
C ILE A 209 9.31 2.19 -10.12
N ASP A 210 8.36 1.54 -10.80
CA ASP A 210 8.51 0.17 -11.33
C ASP A 210 8.99 -0.81 -10.24
N ASN A 211 10.23 -1.26 -10.27
CA ASN A 211 10.86 -2.16 -9.29
C ASN A 211 11.93 -1.49 -8.40
N VAL A 212 12.02 -0.14 -8.42
CA VAL A 212 13.01 0.62 -7.65
C VAL A 212 12.38 1.31 -6.45
N VAL A 213 12.84 1.00 -5.25
CA VAL A 213 12.43 1.67 -3.99
C VAL A 213 13.12 3.01 -3.87
N LEU A 214 12.37 4.04 -3.44
CA LEU A 214 12.84 5.43 -3.41
C LEU A 214 13.23 5.93 -2.02
N ASN A 215 12.56 5.47 -0.98
CA ASN A 215 12.63 6.07 0.36
C ASN A 215 12.83 5.07 1.49
N ASP A 216 13.22 3.86 1.16
CA ASP A 216 13.57 2.82 2.14
C ASP A 216 14.62 1.86 1.57
N ASP A 217 15.17 1.01 2.42
CA ASP A 217 16.14 0.00 2.04
C ASP A 217 15.44 -1.22 1.41
N ILE A 218 16.06 -1.80 0.38
CA ILE A 218 15.56 -2.99 -0.31
C ILE A 218 15.44 -4.18 0.63
N ASP A 219 16.43 -4.39 1.50
CA ASP A 219 16.44 -5.51 2.46
C ASP A 219 15.27 -5.41 3.43
N LYS A 220 14.89 -4.16 3.79
CA LYS A 220 13.79 -3.88 4.69
C LYS A 220 12.43 -4.12 4.06
N VAL A 221 12.24 -3.67 2.82
CA VAL A 221 10.94 -3.82 2.13
C VAL A 221 10.76 -5.22 1.55
N GLY A 222 11.84 -5.95 1.29
CA GLY A 222 11.83 -7.32 0.78
C GLY A 222 11.07 -8.31 1.66
N ASP A 223 11.05 -8.08 2.97
CA ASP A 223 10.31 -8.89 3.95
C ASP A 223 8.78 -8.72 3.88
N TYR A 224 8.29 -7.68 3.20
CA TYR A 224 6.87 -7.38 3.15
C TYR A 224 6.23 -7.85 1.85
N GLN A 225 5.07 -8.49 2.00
CA GLN A 225 4.22 -8.82 0.86
C GLN A 225 3.35 -7.60 0.51
N PRO A 226 3.46 -7.04 -0.70
CA PRO A 226 2.61 -5.94 -1.14
C PRO A 226 1.13 -6.31 -1.10
N ILE A 227 0.30 -5.47 -0.50
CA ILE A 227 -1.15 -5.66 -0.40
C ILE A 227 -1.93 -4.59 -1.16
N MET A 228 -1.40 -3.37 -1.24
CA MET A 228 -2.07 -2.24 -1.90
C MET A 228 -1.07 -1.36 -2.63
N ARG A 229 -1.45 -0.91 -3.82
CA ARG A 229 -0.72 0.06 -4.65
C ARG A 229 -1.60 1.29 -4.91
N ILE A 230 -1.05 2.47 -4.68
CA ILE A 230 -1.70 3.76 -4.93
C ILE A 230 -0.84 4.51 -5.96
N ARG A 231 -1.39 4.68 -7.14
CA ARG A 231 -0.79 5.45 -8.24
C ARG A 231 -0.97 6.95 -8.07
#